data_accd337f78c73058f859fe9f4daa0714
#
_entry.id   accd337f78c73058f859fe9f4daa0714
#
_cell.length_a   1.000
_cell.length_b   1.000
_cell.length_c   1.000
_cell.angle_alpha   90.00
_cell.angle_beta   90.00
_cell.angle_gamma   90.00
#
_symmetry.space_group_name_H-M   'P 1'
#
loop_
_entity.id
_entity.type
_entity.pdbx_description
1 polymer ?
#
loop_
_entity_poly.entity_id
_entity_poly.type
_entity_poly.pdbx_seq_one_letter_code
_entity_poly.pdbx_strand_id
1 'polypeptide(L)'
;LSSAGASHVDTFKEWVTDFADSAGKNAKLKDTWADANKMKADTGKCMDGWEAKHDYSDADCRMTAFLLLDGLLHAQSVEDSYSGTYLMFDTQAIDNVDRYEIIRQNKDMFTTLYGEKSITDDKHPEKTFSENWKKYGFQIDSDRISLISIAIYDPDSDAIFVGHTGLLIKYSDYYLFVEKIAFEQPYQATKVSNMDELLDILSLRPEYFGEEKEAGPFVYNNGDYVGTLKK
;
A
#
# COMPACT_ATOMS: atom_id res chain seq x y z
N LEU A 1 -14.83 5.03 4.71
CA LEU A 1 -14.50 4.75 3.30
C LEU A 1 -15.63 5.17 2.37
N SER A 2 -16.81 4.55 2.43
CA SER A 2 -17.94 4.87 1.53
C SER A 2 -18.33 6.35 1.54
N SER A 3 -18.39 6.99 2.72
CA SER A 3 -18.70 8.43 2.83
C SER A 3 -17.62 9.34 2.25
N ALA A 4 -16.40 8.84 2.08
CA ALA A 4 -15.31 9.56 1.43
C ALA A 4 -15.25 9.33 -0.09
N GLY A 5 -16.04 8.39 -0.61
CA GLY A 5 -16.11 8.07 -2.03
C GLY A 5 -15.17 6.94 -2.48
N ALA A 6 -14.56 6.19 -1.55
CA ALA A 6 -13.75 5.03 -1.91
C ALA A 6 -14.57 3.97 -2.64
N SER A 7 -13.95 3.31 -3.61
CA SER A 7 -14.58 2.27 -4.43
C SER A 7 -14.56 0.92 -3.71
N HIS A 8 -15.39 -0.01 -4.17
CA HIS A 8 -15.42 -1.42 -3.74
C HIS A 8 -15.36 -1.64 -2.23
N VAL A 9 -15.97 -0.74 -1.45
CA VAL A 9 -15.91 -0.79 0.03
C VAL A 9 -16.54 -2.07 0.57
N ASP A 10 -17.54 -2.63 -0.09
CA ASP A 10 -18.16 -3.88 0.37
C ASP A 10 -17.25 -5.07 0.11
N THR A 11 -16.60 -5.15 -1.06
CA THR A 11 -15.54 -6.14 -1.33
C THR A 11 -14.38 -6.01 -0.34
N PHE A 12 -13.95 -4.77 -0.04
CA PHE A 12 -12.93 -4.53 0.97
C PHE A 12 -13.36 -5.06 2.36
N LYS A 13 -14.61 -4.84 2.78
CA LYS A 13 -15.14 -5.38 4.04
C LYS A 13 -15.13 -6.91 4.06
N GLU A 14 -15.47 -7.54 2.92
CA GLU A 14 -15.38 -9.00 2.78
C GLU A 14 -13.93 -9.48 3.00
N TRP A 15 -12.95 -8.80 2.38
CA TRP A 15 -11.53 -9.13 2.59
C TRP A 15 -11.09 -8.97 4.05
N VAL A 16 -11.48 -7.86 4.69
CA VAL A 16 -11.20 -7.61 6.12
C VAL A 16 -11.82 -8.70 7.01
N THR A 17 -13.06 -9.07 6.74
CA THR A 17 -13.78 -10.07 7.53
C THR A 17 -13.17 -11.46 7.36
N ASP A 18 -12.88 -11.85 6.13
CA ASP A 18 -12.28 -13.14 5.80
C ASP A 18 -10.89 -13.30 6.44
N PHE A 19 -10.05 -12.26 6.37
CA PHE A 19 -8.77 -12.26 7.08
C PHE A 19 -8.96 -12.36 8.60
N ALA A 20 -9.87 -11.57 9.16
CA ALA A 20 -10.15 -11.56 10.59
C ALA A 20 -10.63 -12.93 11.10
N ASP A 21 -11.51 -13.58 10.34
CA ASP A 21 -12.04 -14.91 10.64
C ASP A 21 -10.97 -16.00 10.51
N SER A 22 -10.03 -15.83 9.59
CA SER A 22 -8.92 -16.76 9.36
C SER A 22 -7.85 -16.62 10.44
N ALA A 23 -7.39 -15.42 10.69
CA ALA A 23 -6.37 -15.11 11.69
C ALA A 23 -6.88 -15.24 13.12
N GLY A 24 -8.18 -15.03 13.35
CA GLY A 24 -8.83 -15.09 14.67
C GLY A 24 -8.13 -14.19 15.70
N LYS A 25 -7.95 -14.68 16.91
CA LYS A 25 -7.31 -13.92 18.01
C LYS A 25 -5.84 -13.52 17.73
N ASN A 26 -5.19 -14.12 16.74
CA ASN A 26 -3.79 -13.86 16.41
C ASN A 26 -3.61 -12.51 15.70
N ALA A 27 -4.64 -12.00 15.02
CA ALA A 27 -4.63 -10.67 14.41
C ALA A 27 -4.60 -9.52 15.43
N LYS A 28 -4.94 -9.80 16.72
CA LYS A 28 -4.97 -8.79 17.80
C LYS A 28 -5.88 -7.59 17.51
N LEU A 29 -6.92 -7.79 16.73
CA LEU A 29 -7.89 -6.74 16.41
C LEU A 29 -8.53 -6.14 17.66
N LYS A 30 -8.91 -4.88 17.61
CA LYS A 30 -9.54 -4.13 18.69
C LYS A 30 -10.82 -3.46 18.20
N ASP A 31 -11.84 -3.44 19.06
CA ASP A 31 -13.11 -2.73 18.79
C ASP A 31 -13.03 -1.23 19.08
N THR A 32 -11.94 -0.77 19.68
CA THR A 32 -11.71 0.63 20.05
C THR A 32 -10.32 1.08 19.64
N TRP A 33 -10.15 2.39 19.50
CA TRP A 33 -8.85 3.00 19.25
C TRP A 33 -7.82 2.59 20.32
N ALA A 34 -6.67 2.16 19.87
CA ALA A 34 -5.55 1.74 20.71
C ALA A 34 -4.25 2.32 20.14
N ASP A 35 -3.19 2.32 20.95
CA ASP A 35 -1.86 2.70 20.53
C ASP A 35 -1.35 1.68 19.48
N ALA A 36 -1.19 2.12 18.24
CA ALA A 36 -0.77 1.29 17.11
C ALA A 36 0.58 0.58 17.37
N ASN A 37 1.48 1.25 18.09
CA ASN A 37 2.82 0.71 18.39
C ASN A 37 2.81 -0.46 19.39
N LYS A 38 1.69 -0.66 20.09
CA LYS A 38 1.52 -1.76 21.07
C LYS A 38 0.77 -2.96 20.50
N MET A 39 0.27 -2.85 19.29
CA MET A 39 -0.55 -3.88 18.65
C MET A 39 0.31 -4.65 17.64
N LYS A 40 0.80 -5.82 18.05
CA LYS A 40 1.53 -6.71 17.17
C LYS A 40 0.73 -7.99 16.97
N ALA A 41 0.32 -8.25 15.73
CA ALA A 41 -0.21 -9.54 15.32
C ALA A 41 0.85 -10.65 15.47
N ASP A 42 0.42 -11.88 15.67
CA ASP A 42 1.28 -13.06 15.52
C ASP A 42 1.21 -13.48 14.05
N THR A 43 2.09 -12.90 13.23
CA THR A 43 2.07 -13.01 11.76
C THR A 43 2.14 -14.47 11.29
N GLY A 44 2.99 -15.29 11.91
CA GLY A 44 3.08 -16.71 11.57
C GLY A 44 1.75 -17.44 11.79
N LYS A 45 1.09 -17.20 12.94
CA LYS A 45 -0.22 -17.83 13.19
C LYS A 45 -1.37 -17.21 12.38
N CYS A 46 -1.26 -15.94 11.98
CA CYS A 46 -2.21 -15.36 11.03
C CYS A 46 -2.11 -16.07 9.68
N MET A 47 -0.88 -16.32 9.23
CA MET A 47 -0.60 -17.06 7.99
C MET A 47 -1.08 -18.50 8.07
N ASP A 48 -0.74 -19.24 9.14
CA ASP A 48 -1.23 -20.60 9.36
C ASP A 48 -2.77 -20.67 9.31
N GLY A 49 -3.44 -19.67 9.91
CA GLY A 49 -4.91 -19.58 9.91
C GLY A 49 -5.49 -19.26 8.52
N TRP A 50 -4.79 -18.47 7.72
CA TRP A 50 -5.16 -18.18 6.35
C TRP A 50 -5.01 -19.41 5.45
N GLU A 51 -3.83 -20.03 5.46
CA GLU A 51 -3.49 -21.22 4.65
C GLU A 51 -4.37 -22.44 4.99
N ALA A 52 -4.89 -22.52 6.22
CA ALA A 52 -5.85 -23.55 6.58
C ALA A 52 -7.20 -23.44 5.86
N LYS A 53 -7.52 -22.28 5.26
CA LYS A 53 -8.79 -22.01 4.58
C LYS A 53 -8.63 -21.69 3.09
N HIS A 54 -7.45 -21.21 2.70
CA HIS A 54 -7.18 -20.70 1.36
C HIS A 54 -5.89 -21.31 0.80
N ASP A 55 -5.85 -21.52 -0.51
CA ASP A 55 -4.69 -22.01 -1.25
C ASP A 55 -3.94 -20.87 -1.98
N TYR A 56 -4.20 -19.63 -1.60
CA TYR A 56 -3.58 -18.41 -2.13
C TYR A 56 -3.29 -17.40 -1.02
N SER A 57 -2.38 -16.47 -1.27
CA SER A 57 -2.06 -15.39 -0.32
C SER A 57 -3.16 -14.34 -0.27
N ASP A 58 -3.44 -13.77 0.92
CA ASP A 58 -4.35 -12.62 1.03
C ASP A 58 -3.79 -11.40 0.30
N ALA A 59 -4.63 -10.41 0.07
CA ALA A 59 -4.21 -9.13 -0.52
C ALA A 59 -3.13 -8.46 0.32
N ASP A 60 -2.22 -7.79 -0.33
CA ASP A 60 -1.23 -6.92 0.30
C ASP A 60 -1.65 -5.45 0.33
N CYS A 61 -0.72 -4.56 0.69
CA CYS A 61 -0.95 -3.12 0.75
C CYS A 61 -1.31 -2.52 -0.61
N ARG A 62 -0.63 -2.95 -1.69
CA ARG A 62 -0.80 -2.42 -3.05
C ARG A 62 -2.15 -2.84 -3.64
N MET A 63 -2.49 -4.14 -3.53
CA MET A 63 -3.78 -4.66 -3.98
C MET A 63 -4.95 -4.01 -3.24
N THR A 64 -4.80 -3.82 -1.92
CA THR A 64 -5.82 -3.18 -1.08
C THR A 64 -6.05 -1.72 -1.45
N ALA A 65 -4.97 -0.95 -1.58
CA ALA A 65 -5.07 0.47 -1.96
C ALA A 65 -5.63 0.63 -3.38
N PHE A 66 -5.20 -0.21 -4.32
CA PHE A 66 -5.65 -0.16 -5.71
C PHE A 66 -7.15 -0.49 -5.83
N LEU A 67 -7.63 -1.52 -5.14
CA LEU A 67 -9.06 -1.86 -5.10
C LEU A 67 -9.91 -0.66 -4.65
N LEU A 68 -9.50 0.03 -3.60
CA LEU A 68 -10.25 1.15 -3.03
C LEU A 68 -10.16 2.42 -3.88
N LEU A 69 -9.19 2.50 -4.81
CA LEU A 69 -9.00 3.60 -5.76
C LEU A 69 -9.57 3.32 -7.15
N ASP A 70 -10.10 2.12 -7.41
CA ASP A 70 -10.64 1.79 -8.72
C ASP A 70 -11.73 2.78 -9.14
N GLY A 71 -11.63 3.32 -10.36
CA GLY A 71 -12.52 4.38 -10.85
C GLY A 71 -12.25 5.79 -10.32
N LEU A 72 -11.37 5.96 -9.29
CA LEU A 72 -10.87 7.26 -8.84
C LEU A 72 -9.46 7.53 -9.37
N LEU A 73 -8.66 6.49 -9.49
CA LEU A 73 -7.30 6.58 -10.02
C LEU A 73 -7.35 6.57 -11.56
N HIS A 74 -6.74 7.55 -12.18
CA HIS A 74 -6.62 7.69 -13.60
C HIS A 74 -5.16 7.86 -14.01
N ALA A 75 -4.80 7.38 -15.21
CA ALA A 75 -3.51 7.61 -15.84
C ALA A 75 -3.72 8.06 -17.30
N GLN A 76 -2.89 8.95 -17.82
CA GLN A 76 -2.92 9.34 -19.22
C GLN A 76 -2.31 8.26 -20.13
N SER A 77 -1.39 7.48 -19.58
CA SER A 77 -0.79 6.32 -20.25
C SER A 77 -0.36 5.28 -19.22
N VAL A 78 -0.26 4.04 -19.63
CA VAL A 78 0.25 2.92 -18.85
C VAL A 78 1.30 2.16 -19.65
N GLU A 79 2.14 1.37 -18.98
CA GLU A 79 3.07 0.45 -19.63
C GLU A 79 2.29 -0.78 -20.14
N ASP A 80 2.53 -1.20 -21.38
CA ASP A 80 1.81 -2.31 -22.03
C ASP A 80 2.12 -3.70 -21.41
N SER A 81 3.25 -3.82 -20.70
CA SER A 81 3.63 -5.05 -20.03
C SER A 81 4.62 -4.77 -18.91
N TYR A 82 4.47 -5.49 -17.82
CA TYR A 82 5.42 -5.48 -16.70
C TYR A 82 6.34 -6.69 -16.80
N SER A 83 7.64 -6.44 -16.81
CA SER A 83 8.69 -7.47 -16.86
C SER A 83 9.63 -7.45 -15.64
N GLY A 84 9.31 -6.63 -14.63
CA GLY A 84 10.07 -6.53 -13.40
C GLY A 84 9.84 -7.71 -12.45
N THR A 85 10.54 -7.69 -11.33
CA THR A 85 10.52 -8.78 -10.33
C THR A 85 9.91 -8.39 -8.99
N TYR A 86 9.83 -7.09 -8.68
CA TYR A 86 9.35 -6.63 -7.37
C TYR A 86 7.85 -6.88 -7.15
N LEU A 87 7.06 -6.98 -8.23
CA LEU A 87 5.62 -7.32 -8.16
C LEU A 87 5.33 -8.78 -8.55
N MET A 88 6.32 -9.67 -8.50
CA MET A 88 6.13 -11.06 -8.95
C MET A 88 5.01 -11.78 -8.18
N PHE A 89 4.95 -11.62 -6.86
CA PHE A 89 3.91 -12.23 -6.03
C PHE A 89 2.54 -11.59 -6.27
N ASP A 90 2.48 -10.26 -6.39
CA ASP A 90 1.24 -9.54 -6.70
C ASP A 90 0.67 -9.97 -8.05
N THR A 91 1.50 -9.97 -9.09
CA THR A 91 1.06 -10.31 -10.44
C THR A 91 0.64 -11.77 -10.56
N GLN A 92 1.32 -12.68 -9.85
CA GLN A 92 0.92 -14.08 -9.78
C GLN A 92 -0.45 -14.25 -9.10
N ALA A 93 -0.68 -13.55 -7.98
CA ALA A 93 -1.96 -13.60 -7.28
C ALA A 93 -3.08 -12.99 -8.15
N ILE A 94 -2.84 -11.81 -8.73
CA ILE A 94 -3.79 -11.11 -9.61
C ILE A 94 -4.20 -12.00 -10.80
N ASP A 95 -3.26 -12.69 -11.41
CA ASP A 95 -3.52 -13.52 -12.60
C ASP A 95 -4.29 -14.80 -12.29
N ASN A 96 -4.10 -15.39 -11.10
CA ASN A 96 -4.56 -16.75 -10.82
C ASN A 96 -5.70 -16.83 -9.80
N VAL A 97 -6.00 -15.75 -9.07
CA VAL A 97 -7.02 -15.77 -8.01
C VAL A 97 -8.22 -14.92 -8.41
N ASP A 98 -9.40 -15.53 -8.49
CA ASP A 98 -10.64 -14.84 -8.91
C ASP A 98 -11.03 -13.69 -7.97
N ARG A 99 -10.65 -13.77 -6.70
CA ARG A 99 -10.83 -12.70 -5.70
C ARG A 99 -10.26 -11.35 -6.17
N TYR A 100 -9.25 -11.36 -7.04
CA TYR A 100 -8.54 -10.16 -7.53
C TYR A 100 -8.94 -9.75 -8.94
N GLU A 101 -10.07 -10.24 -9.44
CA GLU A 101 -10.59 -9.94 -10.78
C GLU A 101 -10.69 -8.43 -11.08
N ILE A 102 -11.12 -7.63 -10.11
CA ILE A 102 -11.23 -6.17 -10.24
C ILE A 102 -9.85 -5.55 -10.53
N ILE A 103 -8.81 -6.01 -9.84
CA ILE A 103 -7.44 -5.53 -10.06
C ILE A 103 -6.92 -6.04 -11.41
N ARG A 104 -7.21 -7.30 -11.76
CA ARG A 104 -6.81 -7.94 -13.02
C ARG A 104 -7.30 -7.15 -14.23
N GLN A 105 -8.51 -6.60 -14.19
CA GLN A 105 -9.08 -5.79 -15.27
C GLN A 105 -8.29 -4.51 -15.54
N ASN A 106 -7.53 -4.01 -14.56
CA ASN A 106 -6.70 -2.80 -14.64
C ASN A 106 -5.22 -3.09 -14.32
N LYS A 107 -4.75 -4.32 -14.64
CA LYS A 107 -3.41 -4.80 -14.25
C LYS A 107 -2.28 -3.92 -14.77
N ASP A 108 -2.38 -3.41 -16.00
CA ASP A 108 -1.34 -2.54 -16.58
C ASP A 108 -1.22 -1.22 -15.80
N MET A 109 -2.33 -0.67 -15.34
CA MET A 109 -2.30 0.51 -14.46
C MET A 109 -1.72 0.18 -13.08
N PHE A 110 -2.06 -0.98 -12.51
CA PHE A 110 -1.48 -1.46 -11.24
C PHE A 110 0.03 -1.61 -11.35
N THR A 111 0.53 -2.28 -12.37
CA THR A 111 1.97 -2.51 -12.56
C THR A 111 2.72 -1.25 -12.95
N THR A 112 2.10 -0.33 -13.70
CA THR A 112 2.67 0.99 -13.99
C THR A 112 2.83 1.83 -12.73
N LEU A 113 1.86 1.76 -11.81
CA LEU A 113 1.89 2.53 -10.56
C LEU A 113 2.94 1.99 -9.58
N TYR A 114 2.95 0.68 -9.35
CA TYR A 114 3.70 0.05 -8.27
C TYR A 114 4.98 -0.67 -8.68
N GLY A 115 5.16 -0.96 -9.98
CA GLY A 115 6.38 -1.58 -10.49
C GLY A 115 7.60 -0.72 -10.22
N GLU A 116 8.75 -1.37 -10.02
CA GLU A 116 10.02 -0.71 -9.83
C GLU A 116 10.37 0.21 -11.01
N LYS A 117 11.08 1.29 -10.72
CA LYS A 117 11.52 2.28 -11.70
C LYS A 117 13.03 2.47 -11.59
N SER A 118 13.74 2.36 -12.71
CA SER A 118 15.15 2.73 -12.76
C SER A 118 15.29 4.21 -12.40
N ILE A 119 16.28 4.53 -11.57
CA ILE A 119 16.53 5.90 -11.19
C ILE A 119 17.21 6.68 -12.32
N THR A 120 16.93 7.98 -12.35
CA THR A 120 17.53 8.91 -13.32
C THR A 120 18.64 9.77 -12.71
N ASP A 121 18.66 9.88 -11.39
CA ASP A 121 19.64 10.66 -10.61
C ASP A 121 19.94 9.95 -9.28
N ASP A 122 21.11 9.32 -9.19
CA ASP A 122 21.58 8.59 -8.00
C ASP A 122 21.75 9.45 -6.76
N LYS A 123 21.89 10.78 -6.92
CA LYS A 123 21.97 11.74 -5.82
C LYS A 123 20.60 12.13 -5.27
N HIS A 124 19.57 11.93 -6.06
CA HIS A 124 18.19 12.32 -5.74
C HIS A 124 17.19 11.23 -6.13
N PRO A 125 17.36 9.99 -5.62
CA PRO A 125 16.47 8.88 -5.97
C PRO A 125 15.00 9.17 -5.62
N GLU A 126 14.77 10.04 -4.60
CA GLU A 126 13.43 10.46 -4.20
C GLU A 126 12.64 11.20 -5.28
N LYS A 127 13.29 11.72 -6.31
CA LYS A 127 12.59 12.40 -7.42
C LYS A 127 11.94 11.41 -8.40
N THR A 128 12.53 10.24 -8.55
CA THR A 128 12.15 9.26 -9.58
C THR A 128 10.67 8.87 -9.49
N PHE A 129 10.14 8.62 -8.30
CA PHE A 129 8.73 8.27 -8.15
C PHE A 129 7.81 9.42 -8.57
N SER A 130 8.11 10.66 -8.15
CA SER A 130 7.34 11.86 -8.55
C SER A 130 7.42 12.14 -10.05
N GLU A 131 8.57 11.90 -10.67
CA GLU A 131 8.75 12.05 -12.12
C GLU A 131 7.93 11.01 -12.89
N ASN A 132 7.92 9.75 -12.44
CA ASN A 132 7.09 8.70 -13.04
C ASN A 132 5.60 8.96 -12.85
N TRP A 133 5.16 9.42 -11.67
CA TRP A 133 3.78 9.84 -11.46
C TRP A 133 3.33 10.88 -12.49
N LYS A 134 4.15 11.90 -12.73
CA LYS A 134 3.91 12.94 -13.72
C LYS A 134 4.00 12.42 -15.16
N LYS A 135 4.99 11.57 -15.46
CA LYS A 135 5.20 10.98 -16.80
C LYS A 135 3.96 10.21 -17.27
N TYR A 136 3.35 9.40 -16.40
CA TYR A 136 2.16 8.63 -16.73
C TYR A 136 0.86 9.42 -16.51
N GLY A 137 0.95 10.63 -15.97
CA GLY A 137 -0.20 11.51 -15.72
C GLY A 137 -1.18 10.92 -14.71
N PHE A 138 -0.67 10.27 -13.66
CA PHE A 138 -1.52 9.75 -12.60
C PHE A 138 -2.27 10.88 -11.89
N GLN A 139 -3.55 10.66 -11.65
CA GLN A 139 -4.43 11.57 -10.91
C GLN A 139 -5.42 10.76 -10.09
N ILE A 140 -5.77 11.27 -8.91
CA ILE A 140 -6.85 10.71 -8.08
C ILE A 140 -7.98 11.75 -8.04
N ASP A 141 -9.14 11.38 -8.59
CA ASP A 141 -10.32 12.23 -8.67
C ASP A 141 -11.06 12.22 -7.33
N SER A 142 -10.43 12.81 -6.32
CA SER A 142 -10.98 12.96 -4.98
C SER A 142 -10.31 14.11 -4.24
N ASP A 143 -11.11 14.93 -3.55
CA ASP A 143 -10.63 15.96 -2.62
C ASP A 143 -10.49 15.44 -1.17
N ARG A 144 -10.89 14.19 -0.94
CA ARG A 144 -10.89 13.54 0.38
C ARG A 144 -9.99 12.32 0.51
N ILE A 145 -9.63 11.69 -0.60
CA ILE A 145 -8.80 10.48 -0.62
C ILE A 145 -7.51 10.80 -1.35
N SER A 146 -6.40 10.43 -0.75
CA SER A 146 -5.10 10.44 -1.41
C SER A 146 -4.35 9.14 -1.15
N LEU A 147 -3.41 8.81 -2.03
CA LEU A 147 -2.54 7.65 -1.95
C LEU A 147 -1.23 8.06 -1.28
N ILE A 148 -0.93 7.41 -0.15
CA ILE A 148 0.40 7.47 0.46
C ILE A 148 1.20 6.30 -0.08
N SER A 149 2.36 6.59 -0.67
CA SER A 149 3.32 5.58 -1.13
C SER A 149 4.62 5.74 -0.36
N ILE A 150 5.17 4.64 0.11
CA ILE A 150 6.46 4.57 0.80
C ILE A 150 7.39 3.79 -0.12
N ALA A 151 8.38 4.49 -0.68
CA ALA A 151 9.29 3.90 -1.64
C ALA A 151 10.72 3.80 -1.10
N ILE A 152 11.41 2.78 -1.53
CA ILE A 152 12.77 2.44 -1.14
C ILE A 152 13.62 2.42 -2.42
N TYR A 153 14.82 2.98 -2.33
CA TYR A 153 15.82 2.85 -3.39
C TYR A 153 16.80 1.73 -3.04
N ASP A 154 16.87 0.76 -3.92
CA ASP A 154 17.85 -0.34 -3.85
C ASP A 154 19.02 -0.05 -4.81
N PRO A 155 20.23 0.21 -4.27
CA PRO A 155 21.41 0.51 -5.10
C PRO A 155 21.94 -0.71 -5.87
N ASP A 156 21.59 -1.95 -5.48
CA ASP A 156 22.05 -3.15 -6.17
C ASP A 156 21.30 -3.35 -7.49
N SER A 157 20.03 -3.01 -7.53
CA SER A 157 19.19 -3.08 -8.73
C SER A 157 19.09 -1.74 -9.48
N ASP A 158 19.63 -0.66 -8.92
CA ASP A 158 19.52 0.72 -9.41
C ASP A 158 18.06 1.14 -9.64
N ALA A 159 17.19 0.75 -8.72
CA ALA A 159 15.75 0.93 -8.83
C ALA A 159 15.12 1.47 -7.55
N ILE A 160 14.07 2.27 -7.71
CA ILE A 160 13.15 2.64 -6.65
C ILE A 160 11.87 1.82 -6.79
N PHE A 161 11.37 1.28 -5.70
CA PHE A 161 10.16 0.47 -5.65
C PHE A 161 9.25 0.88 -4.49
N VAL A 162 7.95 0.64 -4.62
CA VAL A 162 6.98 0.90 -3.55
C VAL A 162 6.99 -0.29 -2.58
N GLY A 163 7.63 -0.09 -1.43
CA GLY A 163 7.67 -1.10 -0.35
C GLY A 163 6.37 -1.17 0.44
N HIS A 164 5.65 -0.05 0.56
CA HIS A 164 4.36 0.00 1.24
C HIS A 164 3.46 1.12 0.70
N THR A 165 2.14 0.96 0.86
CA THR A 165 1.15 1.96 0.46
C THR A 165 -0.15 1.85 1.26
N GLY A 166 -0.92 2.94 1.30
CA GLY A 166 -2.24 2.99 1.91
C GLY A 166 -2.99 4.26 1.52
N LEU A 167 -4.25 4.34 1.90
CA LEU A 167 -5.09 5.51 1.62
C LEU A 167 -5.12 6.46 2.81
N LEU A 168 -4.89 7.74 2.55
CA LEU A 168 -5.11 8.81 3.51
C LEU A 168 -6.45 9.47 3.24
N ILE A 169 -7.37 9.36 4.20
CA ILE A 169 -8.73 9.86 4.09
C ILE A 169 -8.90 11.07 4.98
N LYS A 170 -9.25 12.20 4.37
CA LYS A 170 -9.46 13.48 5.05
C LYS A 170 -10.88 13.56 5.65
N TYR A 171 -10.93 13.86 6.93
CA TYR A 171 -12.13 14.29 7.66
C TYR A 171 -11.99 15.75 8.09
N SER A 172 -13.03 16.33 8.73
CA SER A 172 -13.00 17.73 9.16
C SER A 172 -11.84 18.05 10.10
N ASP A 173 -11.57 17.15 11.07
CA ASP A 173 -10.67 17.42 12.19
C ASP A 173 -9.50 16.43 12.30
N TYR A 174 -9.42 15.45 11.39
CA TYR A 174 -8.40 14.40 11.41
C TYR A 174 -8.29 13.72 10.06
N TYR A 175 -7.27 12.87 9.93
CA TYR A 175 -7.13 11.94 8.81
C TYR A 175 -7.16 10.50 9.32
N LEU A 176 -7.60 9.58 8.45
CA LEU A 176 -7.42 8.14 8.64
C LEU A 176 -6.47 7.62 7.57
N PHE A 177 -5.39 7.03 8.00
CA PHE A 177 -4.53 6.23 7.12
C PHE A 177 -5.01 4.78 7.17
N VAL A 178 -5.52 4.28 6.06
CA VAL A 178 -6.10 2.93 5.92
C VAL A 178 -5.16 2.09 5.07
N GLU A 179 -4.75 0.95 5.61
CA GLU A 179 -3.74 0.10 5.00
C GLU A 179 -3.98 -1.40 5.30
N LYS A 180 -3.45 -2.25 4.45
CA LYS A 180 -3.11 -3.63 4.76
C LYS A 180 -1.59 -3.66 4.95
N ILE A 181 -1.09 -4.01 6.12
CA ILE A 181 0.35 -3.84 6.39
C ILE A 181 1.18 -4.80 5.52
N ALA A 182 0.81 -6.06 5.49
CA ALA A 182 1.35 -7.09 4.61
C ALA A 182 0.31 -8.23 4.47
N PHE A 183 0.51 -9.17 3.56
CA PHE A 183 -0.47 -10.26 3.35
C PHE A 183 -0.71 -11.10 4.60
N GLU A 184 0.29 -11.27 5.47
CA GLU A 184 0.21 -12.00 6.75
C GLU A 184 -0.20 -11.12 7.94
N GLN A 185 -0.42 -9.82 7.74
CA GLN A 185 -0.77 -8.88 8.80
C GLN A 185 -2.19 -8.32 8.63
N PRO A 186 -2.82 -7.81 9.69
CA PRO A 186 -4.19 -7.30 9.61
C PRO A 186 -4.32 -6.02 8.80
N TYR A 187 -5.54 -5.78 8.34
CA TYR A 187 -5.99 -4.47 7.89
C TYR A 187 -6.04 -3.52 9.08
N GLN A 188 -5.67 -2.27 8.87
CA GLN A 188 -5.54 -1.29 9.93
C GLN A 188 -6.00 0.09 9.47
N ALA A 189 -6.56 0.86 10.41
CA ALA A 189 -6.79 2.29 10.24
C ALA A 189 -6.07 3.04 11.35
N THR A 190 -5.21 3.99 10.98
CA THR A 190 -4.47 4.84 11.91
C THR A 190 -5.03 6.26 11.85
N LYS A 191 -5.45 6.80 13.00
CA LYS A 191 -5.97 8.17 13.09
C LYS A 191 -4.83 9.13 13.39
N VAL A 192 -4.72 10.19 12.58
CA VAL A 192 -3.70 11.24 12.70
C VAL A 192 -4.31 12.63 12.50
N SER A 193 -3.68 13.66 13.06
CA SER A 193 -4.15 15.04 12.96
C SER A 193 -3.62 15.76 11.72
N ASN A 194 -2.46 15.33 11.20
CA ASN A 194 -1.78 15.94 10.06
C ASN A 194 -0.74 14.98 9.46
N MET A 195 -0.06 15.43 8.40
CA MET A 195 0.97 14.64 7.70
C MET A 195 2.21 14.40 8.58
N ASP A 196 2.64 15.35 9.38
CA ASP A 196 3.82 15.21 10.24
C ASP A 196 3.61 14.09 11.26
N GLU A 197 2.42 14.04 11.90
CA GLU A 197 2.07 12.95 12.81
C GLU A 197 2.01 11.59 12.09
N LEU A 198 1.55 11.56 10.83
CA LEU A 198 1.60 10.33 10.02
C LEU A 198 3.05 9.87 9.81
N LEU A 199 3.95 10.77 9.40
CA LEU A 199 5.37 10.46 9.20
C LEU A 199 6.04 9.96 10.48
N ASP A 200 5.73 10.59 11.62
CA ASP A 200 6.23 10.15 12.92
C ASP A 200 5.79 8.73 13.27
N ILE A 201 4.51 8.40 13.06
CA ILE A 201 3.98 7.05 13.32
C ILE A 201 4.59 6.03 12.37
N LEU A 202 4.68 6.34 11.08
CA LEU A 202 5.28 5.46 10.08
C LEU A 202 6.76 5.19 10.39
N SER A 203 7.49 6.20 10.92
CA SER A 203 8.90 6.06 11.32
C SER A 203 9.11 5.08 12.48
N LEU A 204 8.06 4.76 13.26
CA LEU A 204 8.14 3.78 14.33
C LEU A 204 7.94 2.32 13.87
N ARG A 205 7.69 2.10 12.58
CA ARG A 205 7.39 0.78 12.01
C ARG A 205 8.61 0.22 11.28
N PRO A 206 9.33 -0.75 11.88
CA PRO A 206 10.54 -1.31 11.26
C PRO A 206 10.27 -2.00 9.92
N GLU A 207 9.06 -2.51 9.68
CA GLU A 207 8.65 -3.18 8.45
C GLU A 207 8.67 -2.28 7.21
N TYR A 208 8.70 -0.95 7.38
CA TYR A 208 8.78 0.00 6.26
C TYR A 208 10.20 0.38 5.88
N PHE A 209 11.17 -0.05 6.68
CA PHE A 209 12.58 0.20 6.39
C PHE A 209 13.18 -0.99 5.65
N GLY A 210 13.90 -0.71 4.61
CA GLY A 210 14.65 -1.70 3.86
C GLY A 210 15.96 -2.11 4.54
N GLU A 211 16.83 -2.73 3.76
CA GLU A 211 18.17 -3.12 4.21
C GLU A 211 19.06 -1.90 4.50
N GLU A 212 20.19 -2.11 5.20
CA GLU A 212 21.08 -1.02 5.60
C GLU A 212 21.67 -0.23 4.41
N LYS A 213 21.87 -0.91 3.27
CA LYS A 213 22.39 -0.31 2.03
C LYS A 213 21.34 0.48 1.23
N GLU A 214 20.06 0.27 1.50
CA GLU A 214 18.96 0.92 0.81
C GLU A 214 18.73 2.33 1.33
N ALA A 215 18.28 3.23 0.46
CA ALA A 215 17.95 4.61 0.80
C ALA A 215 16.44 4.84 0.87
N GLY A 216 16.04 5.76 1.71
CA GLY A 216 14.65 6.05 2.06
C GLY A 216 14.37 5.61 3.50
N PRO A 217 13.14 5.19 3.84
CA PRO A 217 11.95 5.20 2.98
C PRO A 217 11.47 6.59 2.63
N PHE A 218 11.23 6.85 1.37
CA PHE A 218 10.70 8.11 0.84
C PHE A 218 9.19 8.06 0.81
N VAL A 219 8.52 9.06 1.36
CA VAL A 219 7.05 9.11 1.45
C VAL A 219 6.49 10.10 0.45
N TYR A 220 5.44 9.67 -0.25
CA TYR A 220 4.75 10.47 -1.25
C TYR A 220 3.25 10.51 -0.96
N ASN A 221 2.65 11.66 -1.27
CA ASN A 221 1.20 11.85 -1.25
C ASN A 221 0.74 12.21 -2.67
N ASN A 222 -0.01 11.31 -3.33
CA ASN A 222 -0.40 11.45 -4.75
C ASN A 222 0.80 11.77 -5.66
N GLY A 223 1.93 11.09 -5.45
CA GLY A 223 3.16 11.29 -6.21
C GLY A 223 4.03 12.47 -5.77
N ASP A 224 3.54 13.38 -4.94
CA ASP A 224 4.35 14.46 -4.40
C ASP A 224 5.16 13.99 -3.19
N TYR A 225 6.46 14.19 -3.22
CA TYR A 225 7.36 13.86 -2.11
C TYR A 225 7.03 14.71 -0.87
N VAL A 226 6.79 14.07 0.27
CA VAL A 226 6.42 14.74 1.53
C VAL A 226 7.43 14.53 2.65
N GLY A 227 8.38 13.62 2.51
CA GLY A 227 9.44 13.41 3.50
C GLY A 227 10.10 12.05 3.41
N THR A 228 11.13 11.86 4.25
CA THR A 228 11.83 10.58 4.43
C THR A 228 11.63 10.11 5.86
N LEU A 229 11.25 8.83 6.06
CA LEU A 229 11.13 8.25 7.39
C LEU A 229 12.52 8.17 8.05
N LYS A 230 12.55 8.35 9.36
CA LYS A 230 13.79 8.35 10.16
C LYS A 230 13.77 7.19 11.15
N LYS A 231 14.85 6.40 11.18
CA LYS A 231 15.07 5.39 12.23
C LYS A 231 15.35 6.06 13.58
#